data_586562287dfab138a13c50c778c50100
#
_entry.id   586562287dfab138a13c50c778c50100
#
_cell.length_a   1.000
_cell.length_b   1.000
_cell.length_c   1.000
_cell.angle_alpha   90.00
_cell.angle_beta   90.00
_cell.angle_gamma   90.00
#
_symmetry.space_group_name_H-M   'P 1'
#
loop_
_entity.id
_entity.type
_entity.pdbx_description
1 polymer ?
#
loop_
_entity_poly.entity_id
_entity_poly.type
_entity_poly.pdbx_seq_one_letter_code
_entity_poly.pdbx_strand_id
1 'polypeptide(L)'
;MRMSESLSFAGIEPPSPTLSARLGELADFFAAPTAGRLTDEQRALSLGIARRLVADVAARIDPAIDSAALWADWLLRGIPDAARLVGVCFARAEEHRWRALSAERMVPAPLAGAADEASGAASDAPMTARERAYLGLRIADRRRLDAYGQPKLAIADVDEDIFRVLLHEVAAWRLAEVSIDTGRAASLGDAVRHAVERQADEGGMTAAAIAYHEAVGTALPETARMAIAAHDWPALIALAAAAQRRRYADMALSLLTAETAALPSLLAPLRLDRDALALLEASLAMLPARAVNDADGAAPEAGR
;
A
#
# COMPACT_ATOMS: atom_id res chain seq x y z
N MET A 1 -0.61 42.26 42.57
CA MET A 1 -1.18 42.18 41.22
C MET A 1 -0.01 41.95 40.26
N ARG A 2 0.35 40.69 39.99
CA ARG A 2 1.43 40.33 39.06
C ARG A 2 0.80 39.82 37.80
N MET A 3 0.99 40.56 36.70
CA MET A 3 0.57 40.16 35.36
C MET A 3 1.53 39.06 34.87
N SER A 4 1.02 37.88 34.66
CA SER A 4 1.72 36.81 33.95
C SER A 4 1.68 37.12 32.46
N GLU A 5 2.82 37.51 31.90
CA GLU A 5 3.03 37.59 30.47
C GLU A 5 3.12 36.16 29.92
N SER A 6 2.07 35.73 29.25
CA SER A 6 2.10 34.52 28.42
C SER A 6 2.95 34.78 27.18
N LEU A 7 4.21 34.33 27.20
CA LEU A 7 5.03 34.26 25.99
C LEU A 7 4.40 33.22 25.02
N SER A 8 3.65 33.77 24.06
CA SER A 8 3.15 32.99 22.92
C SER A 8 4.35 32.66 22.01
N PHE A 9 4.83 31.43 22.08
CA PHE A 9 5.78 30.91 21.09
C PHE A 9 5.06 30.74 19.75
N ALA A 10 4.99 31.85 18.99
CA ALA A 10 4.52 31.83 17.63
C ALA A 10 5.61 31.25 16.71
N GLY A 11 5.35 30.14 16.06
CA GLY A 11 5.86 29.91 14.71
C GLY A 11 7.11 29.07 14.54
N ILE A 12 7.39 28.06 15.39
CA ILE A 12 8.27 26.98 14.94
C ILE A 12 7.38 25.78 14.63
N GLU A 13 7.06 25.62 13.36
CA GLU A 13 6.42 24.39 12.86
C GLU A 13 7.39 23.22 13.12
N PRO A 14 6.96 22.18 13.86
CA PRO A 14 7.85 21.06 14.13
C PRO A 14 8.29 20.42 12.80
N PRO A 15 9.55 20.02 12.67
CA PRO A 15 10.04 19.38 11.45
C PRO A 15 9.18 18.15 11.12
N SER A 16 8.92 17.95 9.83
CA SER A 16 8.15 16.80 9.36
C SER A 16 8.79 15.50 9.86
N PRO A 17 8.02 14.57 10.43
CA PRO A 17 8.58 13.34 10.97
C PRO A 17 9.15 12.47 9.85
N THR A 18 10.30 11.88 10.11
CA THR A 18 10.95 10.97 9.16
C THR A 18 10.16 9.69 8.96
N LEU A 19 10.35 9.02 7.82
CA LEU A 19 9.72 7.72 7.55
C LEU A 19 10.11 6.68 8.61
N SER A 20 11.41 6.62 8.96
CA SER A 20 11.93 5.70 9.96
C SER A 20 11.28 5.90 11.33
N ALA A 21 11.11 7.16 11.76
CA ALA A 21 10.44 7.47 13.03
C ALA A 21 8.96 7.04 13.00
N ARG A 22 8.27 7.17 11.86
CA ARG A 22 6.87 6.76 11.73
C ARG A 22 6.70 5.25 11.69
N LEU A 23 7.58 4.54 10.97
CA LEU A 23 7.55 3.08 10.94
C LEU A 23 7.90 2.48 12.30
N GLY A 24 8.87 3.07 13.02
CA GLY A 24 9.18 2.70 14.40
C GLY A 24 7.98 2.87 15.32
N GLU A 25 7.33 4.02 15.29
CA GLU A 25 6.12 4.28 16.07
C GLU A 25 4.97 3.32 15.74
N LEU A 26 4.79 2.99 14.46
CA LEU A 26 3.74 2.05 14.06
C LEU A 26 4.09 0.62 14.52
N ALA A 27 5.36 0.22 14.49
CA ALA A 27 5.80 -1.05 15.04
C ALA A 27 5.56 -1.12 16.55
N ASP A 28 5.88 -0.05 17.28
CA ASP A 28 5.60 0.07 18.70
C ASP A 28 4.10 0.03 18.99
N PHE A 29 3.29 0.68 18.16
CA PHE A 29 1.83 0.65 18.26
C PHE A 29 1.25 -0.75 17.99
N PHE A 30 1.84 -1.53 17.09
CA PHE A 30 1.45 -2.93 16.87
C PHE A 30 1.82 -3.83 18.06
N ALA A 31 2.87 -3.44 18.80
CA ALA A 31 3.30 -4.13 20.02
C ALA A 31 2.53 -3.65 21.27
N ALA A 32 2.26 -2.34 21.36
CA ALA A 32 1.52 -1.73 22.48
C ALA A 32 0.92 -0.37 22.05
N PRO A 33 -0.37 -0.12 22.25
CA PRO A 33 -1.01 1.14 21.86
C PRO A 33 -0.52 2.29 22.74
N THR A 34 0.45 3.06 22.28
CA THR A 34 0.96 4.27 22.93
C THR A 34 0.67 5.51 22.09
N ALA A 35 0.54 6.68 22.74
CA ALA A 35 0.35 7.95 22.03
C ALA A 35 1.65 8.36 21.31
N GLY A 36 1.56 8.70 20.05
CA GLY A 36 2.73 9.02 19.24
C GLY A 36 2.45 9.97 18.06
N ARG A 37 3.37 10.00 17.10
CA ARG A 37 3.41 10.96 15.98
C ARG A 37 2.48 10.63 14.81
N LEU A 38 1.92 9.43 14.78
CA LEU A 38 0.93 9.01 13.77
C LEU A 38 -0.44 9.59 14.08
N THR A 39 -1.19 9.92 13.05
CA THR A 39 -2.62 10.24 13.23
C THR A 39 -3.41 8.98 13.57
N ASP A 40 -4.54 9.14 14.26
CA ASP A 40 -5.41 8.02 14.59
C ASP A 40 -5.92 7.30 13.33
N GLU A 41 -6.12 8.04 12.25
CA GLU A 41 -6.49 7.48 10.95
C GLU A 41 -5.38 6.57 10.38
N GLN A 42 -4.11 7.01 10.42
CA GLN A 42 -2.98 6.20 9.96
C GLN A 42 -2.85 4.90 10.74
N ARG A 43 -3.01 4.97 12.07
CA ARG A 43 -3.00 3.80 12.95
C ARG A 43 -4.15 2.86 12.63
N ALA A 44 -5.37 3.39 12.57
CA ALA A 44 -6.57 2.60 12.33
C ALA A 44 -6.53 1.91 10.95
N LEU A 45 -6.10 2.61 9.90
CA LEU A 45 -5.96 2.05 8.57
C LEU A 45 -4.90 0.96 8.52
N SER A 46 -3.69 1.22 9.04
CA SER A 46 -2.59 0.25 9.02
C SER A 46 -2.92 -1.01 9.80
N LEU A 47 -3.49 -0.86 11.00
CA LEU A 47 -3.92 -1.98 11.84
C LEU A 47 -5.08 -2.75 11.20
N GLY A 48 -6.02 -2.04 10.59
CA GLY A 48 -7.13 -2.65 9.85
C GLY A 48 -6.66 -3.46 8.64
N ILE A 49 -5.62 -2.99 7.92
CA ILE A 49 -4.99 -3.71 6.81
C ILE A 49 -4.30 -4.97 7.32
N ALA A 50 -3.52 -4.88 8.40
CA ALA A 50 -2.86 -6.03 9.01
C ALA A 50 -3.88 -7.09 9.45
N ARG A 51 -4.94 -6.67 10.15
CA ARG A 51 -6.03 -7.57 10.58
C ARG A 51 -6.70 -8.30 9.42
N ARG A 52 -7.00 -7.59 8.32
CA ARG A 52 -7.59 -8.21 7.12
C ARG A 52 -6.64 -9.19 6.46
N LEU A 53 -5.34 -8.87 6.40
CA LEU A 53 -4.34 -9.81 5.90
C LEU A 53 -4.29 -11.08 6.74
N VAL A 54 -4.27 -10.98 8.06
CA VAL A 54 -4.29 -12.14 8.97
C VAL A 54 -5.53 -12.98 8.77
N ALA A 55 -6.68 -12.37 8.59
CA ALA A 55 -7.92 -13.09 8.28
C ALA A 55 -7.87 -13.82 6.92
N ASP A 56 -7.31 -13.16 5.89
CA ASP A 56 -7.13 -13.77 4.57
C ASP A 56 -6.14 -14.95 4.63
N VAL A 57 -5.05 -14.83 5.42
CA VAL A 57 -4.07 -15.92 5.64
C VAL A 57 -4.71 -17.08 6.41
N ALA A 58 -5.46 -16.79 7.47
CA ALA A 58 -6.17 -17.82 8.25
C ALA A 58 -7.16 -18.61 7.38
N ALA A 59 -7.94 -17.92 6.55
CA ALA A 59 -8.88 -18.55 5.63
C ALA A 59 -8.20 -19.42 4.56
N ARG A 60 -6.92 -19.17 4.24
CA ARG A 60 -6.14 -20.01 3.32
C ARG A 60 -5.75 -21.36 3.92
N ILE A 61 -5.60 -21.42 5.24
CA ILE A 61 -5.21 -22.62 5.97
C ILE A 61 -6.44 -23.42 6.37
N ASP A 62 -7.37 -22.79 7.07
CA ASP A 62 -8.61 -23.40 7.52
C ASP A 62 -9.69 -22.30 7.66
N PRO A 63 -10.73 -22.30 6.80
CA PRO A 63 -11.82 -21.32 6.89
C PRO A 63 -12.57 -21.35 8.22
N ALA A 64 -12.42 -22.41 9.04
CA ALA A 64 -13.03 -22.51 10.36
C ALA A 64 -12.22 -21.79 11.48
N ILE A 65 -11.07 -21.20 11.17
CA ILE A 65 -10.32 -20.39 12.13
C ILE A 65 -11.10 -19.13 12.47
N ASP A 66 -11.32 -18.89 13.76
CA ASP A 66 -11.80 -17.61 14.25
C ASP A 66 -10.66 -16.56 14.16
N SER A 67 -10.64 -15.86 13.05
CA SER A 67 -9.61 -14.83 12.79
C SER A 67 -9.68 -13.66 13.77
N ALA A 68 -10.83 -13.44 14.43
CA ALA A 68 -10.95 -12.40 15.45
C ALA A 68 -10.28 -12.83 16.76
N ALA A 69 -10.47 -14.09 17.17
CA ALA A 69 -9.78 -14.65 18.32
C ALA A 69 -8.27 -14.73 18.11
N LEU A 70 -7.82 -15.20 16.93
CA LEU A 70 -6.42 -15.19 16.53
C LEU A 70 -5.82 -13.78 16.61
N TRP A 71 -6.50 -12.79 16.05
CA TRP A 71 -6.04 -11.40 16.07
C TRP A 71 -5.95 -10.85 17.49
N ALA A 72 -6.94 -11.10 18.34
CA ALA A 72 -6.93 -10.68 19.74
C ALA A 72 -5.76 -11.29 20.51
N ASP A 73 -5.47 -12.58 20.29
CA ASP A 73 -4.33 -13.25 20.88
C ASP A 73 -2.98 -12.63 20.44
N TRP A 74 -2.83 -12.35 19.15
CA TRP A 74 -1.61 -11.70 18.63
C TRP A 74 -1.43 -10.26 19.11
N LEU A 75 -2.50 -9.52 19.35
CA LEU A 75 -2.40 -8.20 19.97
C LEU A 75 -1.87 -8.28 21.41
N LEU A 76 -2.13 -9.37 22.13
CA LEU A 76 -1.65 -9.57 23.50
C LEU A 76 -0.20 -10.12 23.56
N ARG A 77 0.17 -10.99 22.63
CA ARG A 77 1.48 -11.68 22.61
C ARG A 77 2.51 -11.04 21.70
N GLY A 78 2.10 -10.13 20.84
CA GLY A 78 2.87 -9.55 19.76
C GLY A 78 2.50 -10.14 18.40
N ILE A 79 2.41 -9.26 17.39
CA ILE A 79 2.11 -9.65 16.01
C ILE A 79 3.39 -10.23 15.39
N PRO A 80 3.33 -11.44 14.79
CA PRO A 80 4.48 -12.04 14.13
C PRO A 80 5.06 -11.14 13.04
N ASP A 81 6.39 -11.01 13.02
CA ASP A 81 7.13 -10.18 12.05
C ASP A 81 6.59 -8.74 11.92
N ALA A 82 6.12 -8.17 13.03
CA ALA A 82 5.48 -6.85 13.05
C ALA A 82 6.33 -5.78 12.36
N ALA A 83 7.64 -5.77 12.56
CA ALA A 83 8.55 -4.78 11.99
C ALA A 83 8.54 -4.77 10.44
N ARG A 84 8.47 -5.94 9.81
CA ARG A 84 8.40 -6.06 8.34
C ARG A 84 6.97 -5.80 7.83
N LEU A 85 5.96 -6.29 8.56
CA LEU A 85 4.55 -6.14 8.22
C LEU A 85 4.12 -4.67 8.25
N VAL A 86 4.64 -3.89 9.20
CA VAL A 86 4.34 -2.47 9.36
C VAL A 86 4.62 -1.67 8.10
N GLY A 87 5.76 -1.88 7.44
CA GLY A 87 6.14 -1.13 6.25
C GLY A 87 5.14 -1.30 5.10
N VAL A 88 4.71 -2.52 4.83
CA VAL A 88 3.74 -2.80 3.75
C VAL A 88 2.33 -2.33 4.09
N CYS A 89 1.91 -2.43 5.37
CA CYS A 89 0.63 -1.91 5.83
C CYS A 89 0.58 -0.38 5.77
N PHE A 90 1.65 0.29 6.18
CA PHE A 90 1.78 1.74 6.12
C PHE A 90 1.75 2.25 4.67
N ALA A 91 2.56 1.64 3.79
CA ALA A 91 2.56 2.00 2.37
C ALA A 91 1.16 1.90 1.75
N ARG A 92 0.43 0.83 2.06
CA ARG A 92 -0.93 0.64 1.56
C ARG A 92 -1.94 1.60 2.17
N ALA A 93 -1.79 1.94 3.47
CA ALA A 93 -2.64 2.92 4.14
C ALA A 93 -2.45 4.32 3.54
N GLU A 94 -1.20 4.77 3.37
CA GLU A 94 -0.89 6.08 2.79
C GLU A 94 -1.32 6.16 1.31
N GLU A 95 -1.14 5.11 0.52
CA GLU A 95 -1.66 5.06 -0.85
C GLU A 95 -3.19 5.22 -0.87
N HIS A 96 -3.89 4.53 0.03
CA HIS A 96 -5.35 4.64 0.11
C HIS A 96 -5.80 6.06 0.48
N ARG A 97 -5.15 6.68 1.48
CA ARG A 97 -5.44 8.06 1.89
C ARG A 97 -5.19 9.06 0.76
N TRP A 98 -4.05 8.93 0.06
CA TRP A 98 -3.76 9.79 -1.08
C TRP A 98 -4.83 9.69 -2.16
N ARG A 99 -5.26 8.47 -2.49
CA ARG A 99 -6.31 8.24 -3.49
C ARG A 99 -7.65 8.84 -3.05
N ALA A 100 -8.04 8.68 -1.79
CA ALA A 100 -9.26 9.24 -1.24
C ALA A 100 -9.26 10.78 -1.31
N LEU A 101 -8.20 11.43 -0.83
CA LEU A 101 -8.05 12.88 -0.88
C LEU A 101 -8.01 13.43 -2.31
N SER A 102 -7.39 12.69 -3.24
CA SER A 102 -7.37 13.07 -4.65
C SER A 102 -8.77 12.98 -5.28
N ALA A 103 -9.54 11.96 -4.93
CA ALA A 103 -10.89 11.77 -5.43
C ALA A 103 -11.88 12.84 -4.91
N GLU A 104 -11.75 13.26 -3.65
CA GLU A 104 -12.58 14.32 -3.06
C GLU A 104 -12.43 15.67 -3.76
N ARG A 105 -11.25 15.94 -4.32
CA ARG A 105 -10.99 17.20 -5.06
C ARG A 105 -11.36 17.15 -6.53
N MET A 106 -11.56 15.97 -7.09
CA MET A 106 -12.18 15.85 -8.40
C MET A 106 -13.66 16.23 -8.26
N VAL A 107 -13.94 17.55 -8.32
CA VAL A 107 -15.30 18.02 -8.49
C VAL A 107 -15.82 17.32 -9.76
N PRO A 108 -16.91 16.53 -9.69
CA PRO A 108 -17.49 15.99 -10.90
C PRO A 108 -17.78 17.19 -11.79
N ALA A 109 -17.19 17.22 -12.99
CA ALA A 109 -17.61 18.18 -13.99
C ALA A 109 -19.15 18.08 -14.07
N PRO A 110 -19.90 19.17 -13.94
CA PRO A 110 -21.33 19.10 -14.01
C PRO A 110 -21.67 18.31 -15.28
N LEU A 111 -22.52 17.29 -15.13
CA LEU A 111 -22.99 16.44 -16.23
C LEU A 111 -23.82 17.27 -17.25
N ALA A 112 -23.22 18.36 -17.73
CA ALA A 112 -23.77 19.15 -18.81
C ALA A 112 -23.54 18.35 -20.11
N GLY A 113 -24.54 17.59 -20.50
CA GLY A 113 -24.58 16.96 -21.80
C GLY A 113 -24.37 15.44 -21.86
N ALA A 114 -24.28 14.71 -20.75
CA ALA A 114 -24.12 13.25 -20.79
C ALA A 114 -25.41 12.45 -21.14
N ALA A 115 -26.48 13.13 -21.54
CA ALA A 115 -27.74 12.47 -21.88
C ALA A 115 -27.84 11.99 -23.36
N ASP A 116 -26.95 12.43 -24.24
CA ASP A 116 -27.10 12.14 -25.69
C ASP A 116 -26.02 11.24 -26.30
N GLU A 117 -24.97 10.83 -25.55
CA GLU A 117 -23.93 9.93 -26.12
C GLU A 117 -23.90 8.52 -25.54
N ALA A 118 -24.88 8.14 -24.71
CA ALA A 118 -25.03 6.75 -24.25
C ALA A 118 -25.55 5.78 -25.32
N SER A 119 -25.63 6.20 -26.56
CA SER A 119 -25.88 5.33 -27.74
C SER A 119 -24.57 4.99 -28.47
N GLY A 120 -23.49 4.82 -27.73
CA GLY A 120 -22.27 4.22 -28.25
C GLY A 120 -22.53 2.75 -28.53
N ALA A 121 -22.76 2.39 -29.80
CA ALA A 121 -22.68 1.02 -30.27
C ALA A 121 -21.44 0.38 -29.63
N ALA A 122 -21.64 -0.70 -28.87
CA ALA A 122 -20.54 -1.52 -28.36
C ALA A 122 -19.64 -1.82 -29.55
N SER A 123 -18.43 -1.26 -29.56
CA SER A 123 -17.49 -1.52 -30.65
C SER A 123 -17.14 -2.99 -30.58
N ASP A 124 -17.54 -3.77 -31.53
CA ASP A 124 -17.19 -5.18 -31.69
C ASP A 124 -15.69 -5.39 -31.96
N ALA A 125 -14.89 -4.32 -31.90
CA ALA A 125 -13.46 -4.41 -32.07
C ALA A 125 -12.83 -5.16 -30.89
N PRO A 126 -11.95 -6.13 -31.14
CA PRO A 126 -11.29 -6.88 -30.09
C PRO A 126 -10.41 -5.95 -29.26
N MET A 127 -10.48 -6.10 -27.93
CA MET A 127 -9.69 -5.35 -26.97
C MET A 127 -8.20 -5.46 -27.31
N THR A 128 -7.52 -4.33 -27.36
CA THR A 128 -6.08 -4.26 -27.62
C THR A 128 -5.26 -4.89 -26.49
N ALA A 129 -3.99 -5.22 -26.75
CA ALA A 129 -3.08 -5.74 -25.71
C ALA A 129 -2.93 -4.76 -24.55
N ARG A 130 -2.86 -3.45 -24.85
CA ARG A 130 -2.77 -2.38 -23.84
C ARG A 130 -4.02 -2.31 -22.96
N GLU A 131 -5.21 -2.35 -23.56
CA GLU A 131 -6.47 -2.32 -22.81
C GLU A 131 -6.62 -3.55 -21.92
N ARG A 132 -6.26 -4.74 -22.41
CA ARG A 132 -6.25 -5.98 -21.60
C ARG A 132 -5.28 -5.90 -20.42
N ALA A 133 -4.07 -5.39 -20.66
CA ALA A 133 -3.07 -5.23 -19.60
C ALA A 133 -3.51 -4.18 -18.55
N TYR A 134 -4.09 -3.06 -18.99
CA TYR A 134 -4.68 -2.08 -18.10
C TYR A 134 -5.86 -2.65 -17.29
N LEU A 135 -6.75 -3.40 -17.91
CA LEU A 135 -7.82 -4.10 -17.20
C LEU A 135 -7.25 -5.08 -16.15
N GLY A 136 -6.20 -5.83 -16.51
CA GLY A 136 -5.49 -6.70 -15.58
C GLY A 136 -4.96 -5.93 -14.36
N LEU A 137 -4.38 -4.75 -14.58
CA LEU A 137 -3.93 -3.86 -13.52
C LEU A 137 -5.09 -3.40 -12.62
N ARG A 138 -6.22 -3.01 -13.22
CA ARG A 138 -7.43 -2.60 -12.49
C ARG A 138 -8.02 -3.74 -11.67
N ILE A 139 -8.01 -4.96 -12.20
CA ILE A 139 -8.45 -6.16 -11.47
C ILE A 139 -7.53 -6.44 -10.28
N ALA A 140 -6.20 -6.37 -10.48
CA ALA A 140 -5.24 -6.54 -9.40
C ALA A 140 -5.42 -5.45 -8.31
N ASP A 141 -5.60 -4.19 -8.70
CA ASP A 141 -5.90 -3.09 -7.78
C ASP A 141 -7.21 -3.31 -7.01
N ARG A 142 -8.28 -3.77 -7.68
CA ARG A 142 -9.56 -4.05 -7.02
C ARG A 142 -9.47 -5.14 -5.96
N ARG A 143 -8.60 -6.14 -6.13
CA ARG A 143 -8.34 -7.18 -5.12
C ARG A 143 -7.70 -6.64 -3.83
N ARG A 144 -7.18 -5.41 -3.86
CA ARG A 144 -6.61 -4.69 -2.72
C ARG A 144 -7.64 -3.89 -1.92
N LEU A 145 -8.91 -4.12 -2.19
CA LEU A 145 -10.06 -3.61 -1.44
C LEU A 145 -10.91 -4.78 -0.99
N ASP A 146 -11.52 -4.67 0.18
CA ASP A 146 -12.52 -5.64 0.63
C ASP A 146 -13.90 -5.37 -0.01
N ALA A 147 -14.91 -6.12 0.40
CA ALA A 147 -16.27 -5.98 -0.11
C ALA A 147 -16.91 -4.62 0.22
N TYR A 148 -16.41 -3.95 1.25
CA TYR A 148 -16.87 -2.63 1.71
C TYR A 148 -16.00 -1.48 1.17
N GLY A 149 -15.03 -1.77 0.30
CA GLY A 149 -14.12 -0.77 -0.25
C GLY A 149 -12.98 -0.38 0.69
N GLN A 150 -12.82 -1.08 1.82
CA GLN A 150 -11.71 -0.80 2.74
C GLN A 150 -10.38 -1.35 2.20
N PRO A 151 -9.26 -0.66 2.43
CA PRO A 151 -7.96 -1.10 1.93
C PRO A 151 -7.52 -2.41 2.60
N LYS A 152 -6.98 -3.31 1.79
CA LYS A 152 -6.31 -4.53 2.24
C LYS A 152 -5.06 -4.80 1.42
N LEU A 153 -4.23 -5.73 1.87
CA LEU A 153 -3.15 -6.31 1.09
C LEU A 153 -3.68 -7.58 0.40
N ALA A 154 -3.51 -7.67 -0.92
CA ALA A 154 -3.71 -8.94 -1.59
C ALA A 154 -2.54 -9.87 -1.23
N ILE A 155 -2.81 -11.14 -0.97
CA ILE A 155 -1.78 -12.12 -0.58
C ILE A 155 -0.66 -12.18 -1.63
N ALA A 156 -0.99 -12.08 -2.91
CA ALA A 156 -0.02 -12.05 -4.00
C ALA A 156 0.95 -10.84 -3.96
N ASP A 157 0.63 -9.79 -3.22
CA ASP A 157 1.46 -8.59 -3.08
C ASP A 157 2.32 -8.62 -1.81
N VAL A 158 2.09 -9.58 -0.92
CA VAL A 158 2.88 -9.77 0.31
C VAL A 158 4.20 -10.44 -0.04
N ASP A 159 5.27 -10.01 0.63
CA ASP A 159 6.56 -10.67 0.52
C ASP A 159 6.47 -12.14 0.94
N GLU A 160 7.11 -13.04 0.19
CA GLU A 160 7.01 -14.49 0.40
C GLU A 160 7.45 -14.90 1.80
N ASP A 161 8.50 -14.27 2.33
CA ASP A 161 9.00 -14.60 3.66
C ASP A 161 8.03 -14.14 4.75
N ILE A 162 7.43 -12.92 4.60
CA ILE A 162 6.39 -12.44 5.52
C ILE A 162 5.19 -13.39 5.48
N PHE A 163 4.77 -13.77 4.28
CA PHE A 163 3.62 -14.66 4.12
C PHE A 163 3.87 -16.04 4.74
N ARG A 164 5.07 -16.61 4.55
CA ARG A 164 5.45 -17.88 5.18
C ARG A 164 5.43 -17.80 6.71
N VAL A 165 6.01 -16.74 7.28
CA VAL A 165 5.96 -16.53 8.74
C VAL A 165 4.53 -16.49 9.23
N LEU A 166 3.65 -15.68 8.60
CA LEU A 166 2.24 -15.61 8.99
C LEU A 166 1.52 -16.96 8.86
N LEU A 167 1.78 -17.72 7.78
CA LEU A 167 1.20 -19.07 7.61
C LEU A 167 1.60 -20.03 8.72
N HIS A 168 2.90 -20.07 9.09
CA HIS A 168 3.39 -20.95 10.14
C HIS A 168 2.83 -20.57 11.51
N GLU A 169 2.75 -19.29 11.82
CA GLU A 169 2.20 -18.81 13.09
C GLU A 169 0.69 -19.07 13.21
N VAL A 170 -0.07 -18.89 12.11
CA VAL A 170 -1.51 -19.24 12.08
C VAL A 170 -1.70 -20.75 12.25
N ALA A 171 -0.89 -21.56 11.56
CA ALA A 171 -0.94 -23.02 11.70
C ALA A 171 -0.60 -23.48 13.12
N ALA A 172 0.44 -22.89 13.74
CA ALA A 172 0.83 -23.17 15.11
C ALA A 172 -0.27 -22.79 16.12
N TRP A 173 -0.87 -21.61 15.92
CA TRP A 173 -2.01 -21.16 16.75
C TRP A 173 -3.19 -22.14 16.64
N ARG A 174 -3.51 -22.57 15.42
CA ARG A 174 -4.59 -23.53 15.19
C ARG A 174 -4.32 -24.89 15.82
N LEU A 175 -3.08 -25.36 15.77
CA LEU A 175 -2.68 -26.60 16.44
C LEU A 175 -2.83 -26.52 17.96
N ALA A 176 -2.56 -25.36 18.57
CA ALA A 176 -2.69 -25.16 20.00
C ALA A 176 -4.16 -25.15 20.47
N GLU A 177 -5.09 -24.70 19.63
CA GLU A 177 -6.51 -24.70 19.94
C GLU A 177 -7.15 -26.09 19.89
N VAL A 178 -6.63 -26.95 19.06
CA VAL A 178 -7.23 -28.25 18.78
C VAL A 178 -6.37 -29.34 19.42
N SER A 179 -7.02 -30.32 20.07
CA SER A 179 -6.33 -31.50 20.61
C SER A 179 -5.36 -32.08 19.59
N ILE A 180 -4.12 -32.30 19.99
CA ILE A 180 -3.04 -32.74 19.10
C ILE A 180 -3.41 -34.12 18.50
N ASP A 181 -3.88 -34.09 17.26
CA ASP A 181 -4.04 -35.26 16.41
C ASP A 181 -3.00 -35.18 15.29
N THR A 182 -2.22 -36.24 15.13
CA THR A 182 -1.16 -36.32 14.10
C THR A 182 -1.71 -36.17 12.68
N GLY A 183 -2.91 -36.66 12.41
CA GLY A 183 -3.58 -36.49 11.12
C GLY A 183 -3.90 -35.03 10.82
N ARG A 184 -4.29 -34.27 11.83
CA ARG A 184 -4.61 -32.85 11.71
C ARG A 184 -3.34 -31.99 11.51
N ALA A 185 -2.26 -32.32 12.21
CA ALA A 185 -0.98 -31.66 12.02
C ALA A 185 -0.47 -31.84 10.56
N ALA A 186 -0.58 -33.05 10.01
CA ALA A 186 -0.24 -33.32 8.62
C ALA A 186 -1.12 -32.50 7.65
N SER A 187 -2.44 -32.45 7.86
CA SER A 187 -3.38 -31.70 7.05
C SER A 187 -3.09 -30.19 7.07
N LEU A 188 -2.74 -29.62 8.23
CA LEU A 188 -2.33 -28.21 8.32
C LEU A 188 -1.00 -27.95 7.59
N GLY A 189 -0.05 -28.87 7.68
CA GLY A 189 1.20 -28.79 6.92
C GLY A 189 0.97 -28.79 5.40
N ASP A 190 0.03 -29.63 4.93
CA ASP A 190 -0.39 -29.67 3.53
C ASP A 190 -1.05 -28.34 3.12
N ALA A 191 -1.94 -27.81 3.95
CA ALA A 191 -2.60 -26.54 3.69
C ALA A 191 -1.59 -25.38 3.59
N VAL A 192 -0.57 -25.34 4.44
CA VAL A 192 0.52 -24.36 4.38
C VAL A 192 1.26 -24.47 3.05
N ARG A 193 1.68 -25.68 2.63
CA ARG A 193 2.36 -25.88 1.34
C ARG A 193 1.54 -25.41 0.17
N HIS A 194 0.27 -25.81 0.10
CA HIS A 194 -0.65 -25.38 -0.96
C HIS A 194 -0.91 -23.86 -0.94
N ALA A 195 -0.89 -23.22 0.23
CA ALA A 195 -1.04 -21.78 0.32
C ALA A 195 0.17 -21.04 -0.28
N VAL A 196 1.39 -21.55 -0.03
CA VAL A 196 2.63 -21.00 -0.63
C VAL A 196 2.63 -21.18 -2.16
N GLU A 197 2.32 -22.39 -2.64
CA GLU A 197 2.24 -22.69 -4.07
C GLU A 197 1.24 -21.77 -4.77
N ARG A 198 0.04 -21.61 -4.20
CA ARG A 198 -0.98 -20.70 -4.75
C ARG A 198 -0.55 -19.24 -4.77
N GLN A 199 0.19 -18.76 -3.75
CA GLN A 199 0.71 -17.40 -3.76
C GLN A 199 1.63 -17.17 -4.95
N ALA A 200 2.52 -18.12 -5.25
CA ALA A 200 3.46 -18.03 -6.38
C ALA A 200 2.74 -17.94 -7.73
N ASP A 201 1.59 -18.63 -7.87
CA ASP A 201 0.79 -18.64 -9.09
C ASP A 201 -0.17 -17.42 -9.21
N GLU A 202 -0.44 -16.74 -8.10
CA GLU A 202 -1.33 -15.58 -8.10
C GLU A 202 -0.60 -14.33 -8.62
N GLY A 203 -1.05 -13.77 -9.73
CA GLY A 203 -0.57 -12.48 -10.21
C GLY A 203 -1.05 -11.34 -9.30
N GLY A 204 -0.09 -10.62 -8.68
CA GLY A 204 -0.32 -9.40 -7.89
C GLY A 204 -0.11 -8.12 -8.70
N MET A 205 -0.12 -6.99 -8.00
CA MET A 205 0.11 -5.66 -8.59
C MET A 205 1.43 -5.57 -9.35
N THR A 206 2.50 -6.20 -8.84
CA THR A 206 3.81 -6.14 -9.51
C THR A 206 3.79 -6.85 -10.86
N ALA A 207 3.19 -8.03 -10.95
CA ALA A 207 3.04 -8.75 -12.21
C ALA A 207 2.14 -7.99 -13.22
N ALA A 208 1.04 -7.44 -12.73
CA ALA A 208 0.14 -6.62 -13.54
C ALA A 208 0.81 -5.32 -14.02
N ALA A 209 1.67 -4.70 -13.18
CA ALA A 209 2.45 -3.52 -13.54
C ALA A 209 3.44 -3.81 -14.66
N ILE A 210 4.15 -4.94 -14.60
CA ILE A 210 5.09 -5.36 -15.65
C ILE A 210 4.34 -5.57 -16.97
N ALA A 211 3.25 -6.34 -16.96
CA ALA A 211 2.44 -6.59 -18.16
C ALA A 211 1.88 -5.29 -18.77
N TYR A 212 1.44 -4.35 -17.91
CA TYR A 212 0.94 -3.06 -18.38
C TYR A 212 2.06 -2.20 -18.98
N HIS A 213 3.20 -2.11 -18.34
CA HIS A 213 4.36 -1.38 -18.84
C HIS A 213 4.85 -1.92 -20.20
N GLU A 214 4.94 -3.25 -20.34
CA GLU A 214 5.31 -3.91 -21.60
C GLU A 214 4.32 -3.57 -22.72
N ALA A 215 3.01 -3.63 -22.43
CA ALA A 215 1.97 -3.32 -23.39
C ALA A 215 1.90 -1.84 -23.79
N VAL A 216 2.36 -0.92 -22.91
CA VAL A 216 2.45 0.52 -23.18
C VAL A 216 3.66 0.82 -24.08
N GLY A 217 4.79 0.17 -23.88
CA GLY A 217 6.00 0.30 -24.71
C GLY A 217 6.46 1.74 -24.89
N THR A 218 6.60 2.19 -26.12
CA THR A 218 7.12 3.54 -26.47
C THR A 218 6.18 4.68 -26.07
N ALA A 219 4.91 4.41 -25.81
CA ALA A 219 3.92 5.40 -25.35
C ALA A 219 4.03 5.71 -23.85
N LEU A 220 5.07 5.22 -23.16
CA LEU A 220 5.25 5.34 -21.71
C LEU A 220 5.14 6.78 -21.19
N PRO A 221 5.84 7.80 -21.76
CA PRO A 221 5.76 9.17 -21.24
C PRO A 221 4.34 9.73 -21.33
N GLU A 222 3.67 9.55 -22.45
CA GLU A 222 2.32 10.05 -22.67
C GLU A 222 1.31 9.33 -21.76
N THR A 223 1.45 8.01 -21.60
CA THR A 223 0.57 7.23 -20.72
C THR A 223 0.74 7.64 -19.26
N ALA A 224 1.97 7.88 -18.83
CA ALA A 224 2.23 8.34 -17.45
C ALA A 224 1.67 9.75 -17.21
N ARG A 225 1.82 10.67 -18.19
CA ARG A 225 1.21 12.01 -18.14
C ARG A 225 -0.31 11.93 -18.03
N MET A 226 -0.95 11.08 -18.85
CA MET A 226 -2.40 10.84 -18.80
C MET A 226 -2.85 10.26 -17.45
N ALA A 227 -2.08 9.34 -16.88
CA ALA A 227 -2.37 8.76 -15.57
C ALA A 227 -2.36 9.84 -14.46
N ILE A 228 -1.41 10.78 -14.50
CA ILE A 228 -1.36 11.92 -13.58
C ILE A 228 -2.58 12.82 -13.77
N ALA A 229 -2.88 13.21 -15.01
CA ALA A 229 -4.00 14.08 -15.33
C ALA A 229 -5.37 13.48 -14.94
N ALA A 230 -5.50 12.15 -15.04
CA ALA A 230 -6.70 11.41 -14.65
C ALA A 230 -6.71 10.99 -13.17
N HIS A 231 -5.67 11.35 -12.39
CA HIS A 231 -5.48 10.87 -11.01
C HIS A 231 -5.50 9.33 -10.90
N ASP A 232 -5.07 8.64 -11.95
CA ASP A 232 -4.94 7.18 -11.95
C ASP A 232 -3.59 6.77 -11.31
N TRP A 233 -3.52 6.97 -10.01
CA TRP A 233 -2.32 6.71 -9.22
C TRP A 233 -1.83 5.26 -9.29
N PRO A 234 -2.73 4.24 -9.30
CA PRO A 234 -2.28 2.87 -9.53
C PRO A 234 -1.56 2.66 -10.86
N ALA A 235 -2.03 3.30 -11.94
CA ALA A 235 -1.36 3.22 -13.23
C ALA A 235 0.00 3.94 -13.21
N LEU A 236 0.08 5.13 -12.61
CA LEU A 236 1.35 5.87 -12.47
C LEU A 236 2.38 5.06 -11.69
N ILE A 237 2.00 4.55 -10.49
CA ILE A 237 2.89 3.75 -9.65
C ILE A 237 3.33 2.48 -10.37
N ALA A 238 2.42 1.81 -11.08
CA ALA A 238 2.71 0.59 -11.85
C ALA A 238 3.75 0.85 -12.93
N LEU A 239 3.57 1.92 -13.73
CA LEU A 239 4.52 2.30 -14.78
C LEU A 239 5.89 2.65 -14.20
N ALA A 240 5.93 3.41 -13.10
CA ALA A 240 7.18 3.77 -12.43
C ALA A 240 7.89 2.55 -11.84
N ALA A 241 7.14 1.64 -11.20
CA ALA A 241 7.66 0.41 -10.60
C ALA A 241 8.29 -0.50 -11.67
N ALA A 242 7.54 -0.77 -12.73
CA ALA A 242 8.00 -1.65 -13.81
C ALA A 242 9.21 -1.06 -14.57
N ALA A 243 9.19 0.24 -14.87
CA ALA A 243 10.31 0.92 -15.54
C ALA A 243 11.62 0.85 -14.73
N GLN A 244 11.54 0.75 -13.40
CA GLN A 244 12.69 0.62 -12.51
C GLN A 244 12.93 -0.81 -12.01
N ARG A 245 12.14 -1.78 -12.46
CA ARG A 245 12.21 -3.19 -12.01
C ARG A 245 12.07 -3.33 -10.49
N ARG A 246 11.21 -2.50 -9.90
CA ARG A 246 10.89 -2.52 -8.46
C ARG A 246 9.53 -3.15 -8.23
N ARG A 247 9.29 -3.62 -7.01
CA ARG A 247 7.96 -4.04 -6.57
C ARG A 247 7.03 -2.84 -6.53
N TYR A 248 5.75 -3.06 -6.84
CA TYR A 248 4.74 -2.00 -6.80
C TYR A 248 4.68 -1.31 -5.42
N ALA A 249 4.65 -2.09 -4.33
CA ALA A 249 4.56 -1.56 -2.97
C ALA A 249 5.78 -0.68 -2.60
N ASP A 250 6.99 -1.08 -3.02
CA ASP A 250 8.22 -0.34 -2.73
C ASP A 250 8.25 0.99 -3.51
N MET A 251 7.74 0.98 -4.74
CA MET A 251 7.61 2.20 -5.53
C MET A 251 6.54 3.13 -4.95
N ALA A 252 5.39 2.58 -4.53
CA ALA A 252 4.34 3.33 -3.87
C ALA A 252 4.87 4.03 -2.61
N LEU A 253 5.56 3.29 -1.74
CA LEU A 253 6.16 3.84 -0.53
C LEU A 253 7.17 4.94 -0.86
N SER A 254 8.09 4.68 -1.81
CA SER A 254 9.09 5.66 -2.21
C SER A 254 8.46 6.94 -2.76
N LEU A 255 7.41 6.85 -3.57
CA LEU A 255 6.71 8.00 -4.12
C LEU A 255 5.99 8.82 -3.03
N LEU A 256 5.31 8.11 -2.12
CA LEU A 256 4.54 8.75 -1.04
C LEU A 256 5.42 9.43 0.01
N THR A 257 6.66 8.97 0.17
CA THR A 257 7.61 9.47 1.17
C THR A 257 8.76 10.29 0.58
N ALA A 258 8.89 10.36 -0.76
CA ALA A 258 9.93 11.14 -1.40
C ALA A 258 9.76 12.63 -1.10
N GLU A 259 10.85 13.33 -0.83
CA GLU A 259 10.86 14.79 -0.85
C GLU A 259 10.51 15.31 -2.24
N THR A 260 9.91 16.49 -2.32
CA THR A 260 9.53 17.09 -3.61
C THR A 260 10.72 17.20 -4.56
N ALA A 261 11.89 17.57 -4.04
CA ALA A 261 13.11 17.67 -4.83
C ALA A 261 13.59 16.33 -5.42
N ALA A 262 13.24 15.20 -4.81
CA ALA A 262 13.62 13.86 -5.25
C ALA A 262 12.67 13.27 -6.32
N LEU A 263 11.45 13.80 -6.46
CA LEU A 263 10.44 13.27 -7.40
C LEU A 263 10.92 13.22 -8.87
N PRO A 264 11.60 14.25 -9.42
CA PRO A 264 12.10 14.19 -10.79
C PRO A 264 13.08 13.03 -11.00
N SER A 265 13.97 12.80 -10.05
CA SER A 265 14.93 11.69 -10.10
C SER A 265 14.22 10.34 -9.97
N LEU A 266 13.29 10.22 -9.03
CA LEU A 266 12.52 9.00 -8.82
C LEU A 266 11.68 8.61 -10.03
N LEU A 267 11.16 9.58 -10.79
CA LEU A 267 10.30 9.37 -11.95
C LEU A 267 11.03 9.57 -13.29
N ALA A 268 12.35 9.74 -13.28
CA ALA A 268 13.14 9.96 -14.48
C ALA A 268 12.88 8.95 -15.63
N PRO A 269 12.67 7.62 -15.37
CA PRO A 269 12.38 6.69 -16.45
C PRO A 269 11.08 6.96 -17.19
N LEU A 270 10.10 7.65 -16.58
CA LEU A 270 8.83 8.01 -17.19
C LEU A 270 8.91 9.22 -18.11
N ARG A 271 10.03 9.98 -18.08
CA ARG A 271 10.28 11.18 -18.89
C ARG A 271 9.13 12.19 -18.81
N LEU A 272 8.64 12.44 -17.60
CA LEU A 272 7.57 13.41 -17.36
C LEU A 272 8.07 14.83 -17.60
N ASP A 273 7.20 15.67 -18.15
CA ASP A 273 7.44 17.10 -18.26
C ASP A 273 7.24 17.81 -16.90
N ARG A 274 7.60 19.09 -16.86
CA ARG A 274 7.52 19.90 -15.64
C ARG A 274 6.08 20.07 -15.15
N ASP A 275 5.14 20.18 -16.08
CA ASP A 275 3.74 20.44 -15.75
C ASP A 275 3.10 19.18 -15.10
N ALA A 276 3.36 18.01 -15.64
CA ALA A 276 2.92 16.75 -15.04
C ALA A 276 3.53 16.53 -13.63
N LEU A 277 4.82 16.85 -13.47
CA LEU A 277 5.47 16.78 -12.15
C LEU A 277 4.83 17.77 -11.17
N ALA A 278 4.53 19.00 -11.58
CA ALA A 278 3.88 20.00 -10.71
C ALA A 278 2.47 19.54 -10.27
N LEU A 279 1.70 18.91 -11.15
CA LEU A 279 0.39 18.33 -10.80
C LEU A 279 0.52 17.20 -9.77
N LEU A 280 1.51 16.32 -9.95
CA LEU A 280 1.79 15.25 -9.00
C LEU A 280 2.23 15.80 -7.64
N GLU A 281 3.14 16.77 -7.61
CA GLU A 281 3.61 17.44 -6.40
C GLU A 281 2.43 18.07 -5.64
N ALA A 282 1.56 18.79 -6.34
CA ALA A 282 0.36 19.38 -5.77
C ALA A 282 -0.58 18.32 -5.17
N SER A 283 -0.70 17.16 -5.82
CA SER A 283 -1.49 16.04 -5.32
C SER A 283 -0.88 15.42 -4.06
N LEU A 284 0.43 15.19 -4.06
CA LEU A 284 1.13 14.62 -2.90
C LEU A 284 1.16 15.57 -1.70
N ALA A 285 1.20 16.89 -1.94
CA ALA A 285 1.13 17.90 -0.88
C ALA A 285 -0.20 17.90 -0.10
N MET A 286 -1.23 17.22 -0.61
CA MET A 286 -2.50 17.05 0.11
C MET A 286 -2.41 16.08 1.29
N LEU A 287 -1.42 15.21 1.33
CA LEU A 287 -1.25 14.27 2.43
C LEU A 287 -0.81 15.01 3.69
N PRO A 288 -1.67 15.10 4.73
CA PRO A 288 -1.28 15.75 5.98
C PRO A 288 -0.17 14.93 6.65
N ALA A 289 0.76 15.62 7.27
CA ALA A 289 1.84 15.02 8.05
C ALA A 289 2.59 13.92 7.28
N ARG A 290 2.92 14.19 6.00
CA ARG A 290 3.68 13.29 5.13
C ARG A 290 5.02 12.93 5.77
N ALA A 291 5.33 11.63 5.84
CA ALA A 291 6.66 11.17 6.19
C ALA A 291 7.62 11.44 5.02
N VAL A 292 8.82 11.89 5.31
CA VAL A 292 9.90 12.06 4.32
C VAL A 292 10.98 11.01 4.52
N ASN A 293 11.61 10.56 3.43
CA ASN A 293 12.74 9.65 3.52
C ASN A 293 13.94 10.38 4.14
N ASP A 294 14.61 9.73 5.08
CA ASP A 294 15.89 10.17 5.64
C ASP A 294 17.03 9.89 4.66
N ALA A 295 17.01 10.52 3.49
CA ALA A 295 18.07 10.30 2.50
C ALA A 295 19.46 10.79 2.97
N ASP A 296 19.52 11.62 4.02
CA ASP A 296 20.76 12.23 4.54
C ASP A 296 21.23 11.67 5.89
N GLY A 297 20.55 10.69 6.49
CA GLY A 297 20.87 10.18 7.84
C GLY A 297 22.00 9.15 7.92
N ALA A 298 22.58 8.73 6.83
CA ALA A 298 23.65 7.72 6.80
C ALA A 298 24.97 8.29 6.22
N ALA A 299 25.47 9.38 6.78
CA ALA A 299 26.90 9.62 6.72
C ALA A 299 27.55 8.68 7.75
N PRO A 300 28.42 7.73 7.36
CA PRO A 300 29.17 6.95 8.32
C PRO A 300 30.07 7.95 9.08
N GLU A 301 29.88 8.05 10.40
CA GLU A 301 30.88 8.64 11.27
C GLU A 301 32.18 7.85 11.05
N ALA A 302 32.98 8.34 10.09
CA ALA A 302 34.34 7.91 9.90
C ALA A 302 35.12 8.30 11.16
N GLY A 303 35.66 7.31 11.81
CA GLY A 303 36.38 7.27 13.05
C GLY A 303 37.24 8.48 13.44
N ARG A 304 37.22 8.72 14.70
CA ARG A 304 38.40 9.19 15.46
C ARG A 304 38.71 8.24 16.60
#